data_23c63de971c07a8172ac231c82ea26c9
#
_entry.id   23c63de971c07a8172ac231c82ea26c9
#
_cell.length_a   1.000
_cell.length_b   1.000
_cell.length_c   1.000
_cell.angle_alpha   90.00
_cell.angle_beta   90.00
_cell.angle_gamma   90.00
#
_symmetry.space_group_name_H-M   'P 1'
#
loop_
_entity.id
_entity.type
_entity.pdbx_description
1 polymer ?
#
loop_
_entity_poly.entity_id
_entity_poly.type
_entity_poly.pdbx_seq_one_letter_code
_entity_poly.pdbx_strand_id
1 'polypeptide(L)'
;MTINYKYANMLRSSSFGLNVLSPDDLDQIHMATLDVMWSIGIKVDSATGRQLLGDNGAMVDEKTHIVKIPSNLVEDAIISTPATYRAHAINPENDYVPGGKKTGFVNFGEAAALMDPVTRKVRAATKKDVDDTVRFIDTLENVVGWERPLTPCDLDPDMASIYNALAFFKGSSKHGFLGIYTVDHFRAAVKMGAVIAGGEDKLANAPLFTCSADPISPLVLSEEATDVLIEACKFGVPIKINPLGMAGGTTCIDLASTLVTHNAEVLGSITIGQLVRKGAPMVYGSSTSMMDLRFSLASMGAPELAMISAAVAKLAQFYKMPSWVGGG
;
A
#
# COMPACT_ATOMS: atom_id res chain seq x y z
N MET A 1 -10.17 -27.93 -23.07
CA MET A 1 -10.04 -26.93 -21.97
C MET A 1 -9.28 -25.75 -22.54
N THR A 2 -9.97 -24.72 -22.98
CA THR A 2 -9.32 -23.53 -23.59
C THR A 2 -8.66 -22.76 -22.45
N ILE A 3 -7.34 -22.73 -22.42
CA ILE A 3 -6.60 -21.89 -21.46
C ILE A 3 -6.96 -20.45 -21.80
N ASN A 4 -7.66 -19.80 -20.90
CA ASN A 4 -8.05 -18.41 -21.09
C ASN A 4 -6.81 -17.53 -20.83
N TYR A 5 -6.14 -17.10 -21.89
CA TYR A 5 -4.94 -16.25 -21.84
C TYR A 5 -5.19 -14.86 -21.24
N LYS A 6 -6.43 -14.51 -20.87
CA LYS A 6 -6.79 -13.28 -20.17
C LYS A 6 -6.10 -13.06 -18.81
N TYR A 7 -5.43 -14.08 -18.29
CA TYR A 7 -4.60 -14.03 -17.08
C TYR A 7 -3.09 -14.15 -17.36
N ALA A 8 -2.68 -13.90 -18.60
CA ALA A 8 -1.26 -13.98 -18.98
C ALA A 8 -0.36 -12.95 -18.27
N ASN A 9 -0.96 -11.89 -17.75
CA ASN A 9 -0.30 -10.84 -16.95
C ASN A 9 0.13 -11.32 -15.55
N MET A 10 -0.20 -12.55 -15.15
CA MET A 10 0.17 -13.07 -13.83
C MET A 10 1.16 -14.20 -13.97
N LEU A 11 2.41 -13.96 -13.64
CA LEU A 11 3.43 -15.01 -13.59
C LEU A 11 3.13 -15.96 -12.43
N ARG A 12 3.12 -17.26 -12.73
CA ARG A 12 3.12 -18.30 -11.69
C ARG A 12 4.56 -18.62 -11.34
N SER A 13 5.03 -18.14 -10.21
CA SER A 13 6.32 -18.52 -9.65
C SER A 13 6.19 -19.87 -8.93
N SER A 14 6.32 -20.97 -9.65
CA SER A 14 6.21 -22.32 -9.07
C SER A 14 7.54 -23.06 -8.92
N SER A 15 8.62 -22.58 -9.52
CA SER A 15 9.88 -23.33 -9.64
C SER A 15 11.13 -22.61 -9.12
N PHE A 16 11.10 -21.31 -8.97
CA PHE A 16 12.23 -20.53 -8.47
C PHE A 16 11.73 -19.55 -7.42
N GLY A 17 12.22 -19.65 -6.19
CA GLY A 17 11.88 -18.75 -5.10
C GLY A 17 13.16 -18.26 -4.41
N LEU A 18 13.33 -16.96 -4.30
CA LEU A 18 14.35 -16.37 -3.45
C LEU A 18 13.85 -16.43 -2.01
N ASN A 19 14.35 -17.38 -1.21
CA ASN A 19 14.07 -17.46 0.20
C ASN A 19 15.17 -16.76 0.97
N VAL A 20 14.94 -15.50 1.33
CA VAL A 20 15.89 -14.67 2.12
C VAL A 20 15.72 -14.88 3.63
N LEU A 21 14.62 -15.48 4.07
CA LEU A 21 14.30 -15.76 5.47
C LEU A 21 13.90 -17.22 5.64
N SER A 22 14.43 -17.87 6.69
CA SER A 22 13.97 -19.18 7.14
C SER A 22 12.63 -19.06 7.90
N PRO A 23 11.92 -20.18 8.17
CA PRO A 23 10.74 -20.14 9.04
C PRO A 23 11.05 -19.58 10.43
N ASP A 24 12.18 -19.92 11.02
CA ASP A 24 12.61 -19.43 12.35
C ASP A 24 12.87 -17.91 12.32
N ASP A 25 13.44 -17.37 11.24
CA ASP A 25 13.64 -15.92 11.08
C ASP A 25 12.29 -15.20 11.03
N LEU A 26 11.30 -15.76 10.33
CA LEU A 26 9.95 -15.18 10.24
C LEU A 26 9.27 -15.14 11.62
N ASP A 27 9.37 -16.23 12.38
CA ASP A 27 8.84 -16.29 13.74
C ASP A 27 9.55 -15.28 14.66
N GLN A 28 10.89 -15.16 14.58
CA GLN A 28 11.65 -14.18 15.36
C GLN A 28 11.28 -12.74 15.01
N ILE A 29 11.15 -12.40 13.74
CA ILE A 29 10.71 -11.06 13.30
C ILE A 29 9.30 -10.77 13.81
N HIS A 30 8.40 -11.75 13.72
CA HIS A 30 7.04 -11.60 14.22
C HIS A 30 7.01 -11.37 15.74
N MET A 31 7.70 -12.19 16.52
CA MET A 31 7.76 -12.03 17.98
C MET A 31 8.39 -10.70 18.40
N ALA A 32 9.49 -10.30 17.74
CA ALA A 32 10.10 -8.99 17.97
C ALA A 32 9.16 -7.83 17.62
N THR A 33 8.35 -7.98 16.56
CA THR A 33 7.33 -6.99 16.18
C THR A 33 6.28 -6.85 17.28
N LEU A 34 5.74 -7.95 17.79
CA LEU A 34 4.76 -7.92 18.87
C LEU A 34 5.34 -7.30 20.16
N ASP A 35 6.61 -7.58 20.45
CA ASP A 35 7.31 -6.94 21.58
C ASP A 35 7.47 -5.43 21.39
N VAL A 36 7.86 -4.98 20.22
CA VAL A 36 7.94 -3.53 19.89
C VAL A 36 6.58 -2.87 20.03
N MET A 37 5.52 -3.49 19.48
CA MET A 37 4.16 -2.94 19.55
C MET A 37 3.62 -2.86 20.98
N TRP A 38 4.07 -3.73 21.87
CA TRP A 38 3.65 -3.73 23.26
C TRP A 38 4.57 -2.93 24.19
N SER A 39 5.89 -3.08 24.08
CA SER A 39 6.84 -2.44 24.99
C SER A 39 7.07 -0.97 24.67
N ILE A 40 7.27 -0.64 23.38
CA ILE A 40 7.48 0.72 22.86
C ILE A 40 6.15 1.35 22.48
N GLY A 41 5.36 0.69 21.64
CA GLY A 41 4.11 1.17 21.07
C GLY A 41 4.31 1.87 19.73
N ILE A 42 3.20 2.28 19.13
CA ILE A 42 3.13 3.01 17.86
C ILE A 42 2.49 4.37 18.15
N LYS A 43 3.04 5.44 17.61
CA LYS A 43 2.42 6.76 17.67
C LYS A 43 1.24 6.80 16.70
N VAL A 44 0.04 7.07 17.18
CA VAL A 44 -1.18 7.19 16.39
C VAL A 44 -1.74 8.60 16.54
N ASP A 45 -1.55 9.45 15.53
CA ASP A 45 -1.97 10.84 15.60
C ASP A 45 -3.48 11.03 15.42
N SER A 46 -4.18 10.07 14.77
CA SER A 46 -5.65 10.09 14.66
C SER A 46 -6.32 9.83 16.02
N ALA A 47 -7.14 10.78 16.48
CA ALA A 47 -7.96 10.62 17.69
C ALA A 47 -8.95 9.46 17.54
N THR A 48 -9.57 9.32 16.37
CA THR A 48 -10.49 8.22 16.07
C THR A 48 -9.76 6.86 16.12
N GLY A 49 -8.54 6.80 15.57
CA GLY A 49 -7.68 5.60 15.61
C GLY A 49 -7.30 5.22 17.05
N ARG A 50 -6.90 6.19 17.88
CA ARG A 50 -6.59 5.96 19.30
C ARG A 50 -7.80 5.48 20.08
N GLN A 51 -8.94 6.14 19.93
CA GLN A 51 -10.18 5.72 20.58
C GLN A 51 -10.54 4.28 20.20
N LEU A 52 -10.52 3.94 18.91
CA LEU A 52 -10.83 2.61 18.42
C LEU A 52 -9.91 1.54 19.02
N LEU A 53 -8.60 1.79 19.08
CA LEU A 53 -7.63 0.88 19.69
C LEU A 53 -7.86 0.75 21.19
N GLY A 54 -8.08 1.86 21.90
CA GLY A 54 -8.35 1.87 23.35
C GLY A 54 -9.61 1.11 23.72
N ASP A 55 -10.70 1.32 22.99
CA ASP A 55 -11.99 0.63 23.20
C ASP A 55 -11.86 -0.90 23.01
N ASN A 56 -10.82 -1.36 22.31
CA ASN A 56 -10.53 -2.77 22.05
C ASN A 56 -9.34 -3.31 22.86
N GLY A 57 -8.88 -2.61 23.91
CA GLY A 57 -7.93 -3.12 24.89
C GLY A 57 -6.47 -2.73 24.68
N ALA A 58 -6.16 -1.82 23.76
CA ALA A 58 -4.84 -1.22 23.68
C ALA A 58 -4.65 -0.17 24.79
N MET A 59 -3.41 0.03 25.22
CA MET A 59 -3.07 1.06 26.19
C MET A 59 -2.72 2.36 25.45
N VAL A 60 -3.50 3.40 25.66
CA VAL A 60 -3.35 4.71 24.99
C VAL A 60 -2.78 5.72 25.95
N ASP A 61 -1.72 6.41 25.56
CA ASP A 61 -1.24 7.63 26.21
C ASP A 61 -1.64 8.85 25.35
N GLU A 62 -2.67 9.54 25.80
CA GLU A 62 -3.21 10.71 25.08
C GLU A 62 -2.27 11.93 25.08
N LYS A 63 -1.22 11.96 25.92
CA LYS A 63 -0.24 13.05 25.92
C LYS A 63 0.82 12.89 24.83
N THR A 64 1.24 11.65 24.60
CA THR A 64 2.28 11.32 23.63
C THR A 64 1.70 10.75 22.33
N HIS A 65 0.43 10.38 22.31
CA HIS A 65 -0.26 9.64 21.27
C HIS A 65 0.32 8.23 21.04
N ILE A 66 1.12 7.74 21.97
CA ILE A 66 1.66 6.37 21.87
C ILE A 66 0.60 5.38 22.30
N VAL A 67 0.40 4.38 21.46
CA VAL A 67 -0.55 3.29 21.68
C VAL A 67 0.23 1.98 21.74
N LYS A 68 0.10 1.26 22.86
CA LYS A 68 0.65 -0.07 23.03
C LYS A 68 -0.42 -1.09 22.69
N ILE A 69 -0.18 -1.87 21.66
CA ILE A 69 -1.16 -2.81 21.10
C ILE A 69 -0.83 -4.22 21.59
N PRO A 70 -1.75 -4.89 22.31
CA PRO A 70 -1.49 -6.24 22.82
C PRO A 70 -1.46 -7.27 21.68
N SER A 71 -0.67 -8.31 21.85
CA SER A 71 -0.42 -9.34 20.82
C SER A 71 -1.70 -10.02 20.33
N ASN A 72 -2.64 -10.34 21.22
CA ASN A 72 -3.90 -10.95 20.83
C ASN A 72 -4.72 -10.11 19.85
N LEU A 73 -4.68 -8.77 19.98
CA LEU A 73 -5.39 -7.88 19.08
C LEU A 73 -4.75 -7.87 17.68
N VAL A 74 -3.42 -7.93 17.63
CA VAL A 74 -2.67 -8.03 16.37
C VAL A 74 -2.93 -9.38 15.69
N GLU A 75 -2.87 -10.47 16.44
CA GLU A 75 -3.12 -11.82 15.93
C GLU A 75 -4.56 -11.98 15.39
N ASP A 76 -5.55 -11.46 16.12
CA ASP A 76 -6.94 -11.46 15.66
C ASP A 76 -7.13 -10.67 14.35
N ALA A 77 -6.40 -9.56 14.20
CA ALA A 77 -6.40 -8.78 12.97
C ALA A 77 -5.75 -9.55 11.81
N ILE A 78 -4.62 -10.23 12.06
CA ILE A 78 -3.97 -11.08 11.05
C ILE A 78 -4.92 -12.18 10.58
N ILE A 79 -5.54 -12.90 11.51
CA ILE A 79 -6.48 -14.00 11.21
C ILE A 79 -7.70 -13.49 10.44
N SER A 80 -8.16 -12.28 10.74
CA SER A 80 -9.36 -11.69 10.14
C SER A 80 -9.12 -11.15 8.73
N THR A 81 -7.87 -10.86 8.37
CA THR A 81 -7.52 -10.28 7.07
C THR A 81 -7.66 -11.32 5.94
N PRO A 82 -8.42 -11.03 4.88
CA PRO A 82 -8.58 -11.95 3.75
C PRO A 82 -7.24 -12.23 3.05
N ALA A 83 -6.99 -13.51 2.76
CA ALA A 83 -5.77 -13.93 2.04
C ALA A 83 -5.71 -13.44 0.59
N THR A 84 -6.85 -13.09 0.02
CA THR A 84 -6.98 -12.57 -1.35
C THR A 84 -8.20 -11.66 -1.43
N TYR A 85 -8.23 -10.80 -2.44
CA TYR A 85 -9.44 -10.05 -2.82
C TYR A 85 -9.51 -9.93 -4.33
N ARG A 86 -10.67 -9.55 -4.85
CA ARG A 86 -10.81 -9.25 -6.27
C ARG A 86 -10.58 -7.76 -6.47
N ALA A 87 -9.52 -7.41 -7.17
CA ALA A 87 -9.26 -6.05 -7.63
C ALA A 87 -10.07 -5.84 -8.92
N HIS A 88 -11.26 -5.25 -8.76
CA HIS A 88 -12.17 -4.99 -9.86
C HIS A 88 -11.63 -3.87 -10.74
N ALA A 89 -11.60 -4.10 -12.04
CA ALA A 89 -11.16 -3.14 -13.03
C ALA A 89 -12.36 -2.37 -13.63
N ILE A 90 -12.10 -1.20 -14.23
CA ILE A 90 -13.13 -0.43 -14.96
C ILE A 90 -13.70 -1.28 -16.11
N ASN A 91 -12.82 -1.98 -16.87
CA ASN A 91 -13.25 -3.08 -17.74
C ASN A 91 -13.12 -4.41 -16.97
N PRO A 92 -14.20 -5.13 -16.69
CA PRO A 92 -14.16 -6.39 -15.93
C PRO A 92 -13.25 -7.48 -16.51
N GLU A 93 -12.87 -7.38 -17.80
CA GLU A 93 -11.92 -8.30 -18.41
C GLU A 93 -10.51 -8.16 -17.84
N ASN A 94 -10.20 -7.01 -17.23
CA ASN A 94 -8.93 -6.70 -16.59
C ASN A 94 -8.94 -6.97 -15.07
N ASP A 95 -10.01 -7.55 -14.52
CA ASP A 95 -10.04 -7.96 -13.11
C ASP A 95 -8.90 -8.89 -12.78
N TYR A 96 -8.29 -8.71 -11.61
CA TYR A 96 -7.27 -9.65 -11.14
C TYR A 96 -7.45 -9.96 -9.64
N VAL A 97 -6.79 -11.02 -9.18
CA VAL A 97 -6.84 -11.45 -7.78
C VAL A 97 -5.40 -11.47 -7.26
N PRO A 98 -4.99 -10.46 -6.45
CA PRO A 98 -3.69 -10.47 -5.81
C PRO A 98 -3.62 -11.52 -4.71
N GLY A 99 -2.44 -12.05 -4.46
CA GLY A 99 -2.18 -13.02 -3.40
C GLY A 99 -1.88 -14.44 -3.90
N GLY A 100 -1.55 -15.33 -2.97
CA GLY A 100 -1.15 -16.70 -3.26
C GLY A 100 0.17 -16.79 -4.02
N LYS A 101 0.20 -17.55 -5.11
CA LYS A 101 1.41 -17.80 -5.95
C LYS A 101 1.40 -17.00 -7.26
N LYS A 102 0.64 -15.92 -7.33
CA LYS A 102 0.52 -15.09 -8.54
C LYS A 102 1.24 -13.78 -8.33
N THR A 103 1.99 -13.34 -9.35
CA THR A 103 2.66 -12.05 -9.38
C THR A 103 2.04 -11.21 -10.50
N GLY A 104 1.57 -10.01 -10.17
CA GLY A 104 1.18 -8.98 -11.11
C GLY A 104 2.18 -7.84 -11.10
N PHE A 105 2.33 -7.16 -12.21
CA PHE A 105 3.17 -5.96 -12.30
C PHE A 105 2.29 -4.73 -12.38
N VAL A 106 2.73 -3.66 -11.73
CA VAL A 106 2.18 -2.32 -11.85
C VAL A 106 3.32 -1.36 -12.12
N ASN A 107 2.98 -0.18 -12.62
CA ASN A 107 3.98 0.87 -12.76
C ASN A 107 4.45 1.38 -11.39
N PHE A 108 5.64 1.96 -11.35
CA PHE A 108 6.16 2.63 -10.17
C PHE A 108 5.51 4.02 -10.02
N GLY A 109 5.32 4.47 -8.83
CA GLY A 109 4.90 5.82 -8.44
C GLY A 109 5.81 6.29 -7.31
N GLU A 110 5.99 7.51 -7.10
CA GLU A 110 5.42 8.75 -7.57
C GLU A 110 6.56 9.74 -7.85
N ALA A 111 6.59 10.41 -9.00
CA ALA A 111 7.65 11.36 -9.31
C ALA A 111 7.08 12.76 -9.62
N ALA A 112 7.75 13.80 -9.09
CA ALA A 112 7.45 15.20 -9.39
C ALA A 112 8.09 15.69 -10.71
N ALA A 113 9.03 14.92 -11.25
CA ALA A 113 9.76 15.23 -12.48
C ALA A 113 9.85 14.00 -13.37
N LEU A 114 9.94 14.23 -14.67
CA LEU A 114 10.15 13.20 -15.68
C LEU A 114 11.19 13.63 -16.70
N MET A 115 11.82 12.63 -17.31
CA MET A 115 12.64 12.88 -18.49
C MET A 115 11.73 12.93 -19.71
N ASP A 116 11.69 14.07 -20.38
CA ASP A 116 10.94 14.23 -21.63
C ASP A 116 11.48 13.26 -22.70
N PRO A 117 10.64 12.41 -23.29
CA PRO A 117 11.10 11.34 -24.17
C PRO A 117 11.69 11.85 -25.50
N VAL A 118 11.34 13.07 -25.92
CA VAL A 118 11.81 13.66 -27.16
C VAL A 118 13.08 14.47 -26.94
N THR A 119 13.03 15.41 -25.98
CA THR A 119 14.15 16.33 -25.73
C THR A 119 15.23 15.73 -24.83
N ARG A 120 14.95 14.65 -24.13
CA ARG A 120 15.83 14.00 -23.14
C ARG A 120 16.21 14.93 -21.98
N LYS A 121 15.46 15.98 -21.74
CA LYS A 121 15.66 16.90 -20.61
C LYS A 121 14.72 16.53 -19.47
N VAL A 122 15.23 16.63 -18.24
CA VAL A 122 14.40 16.50 -17.04
C VAL A 122 13.57 17.78 -16.88
N ARG A 123 12.29 17.64 -16.64
CA ARG A 123 11.36 18.74 -16.37
C ARG A 123 10.31 18.32 -15.32
N ALA A 124 9.67 19.30 -14.72
CA ALA A 124 8.54 19.07 -13.84
C ALA A 124 7.38 18.35 -14.59
N ALA A 125 6.69 17.49 -13.87
CA ALA A 125 5.51 16.80 -14.38
C ALA A 125 4.32 17.75 -14.44
N THR A 126 3.48 17.59 -15.46
CA THR A 126 2.26 18.35 -15.66
C THR A 126 1.04 17.44 -15.59
N LYS A 127 -0.15 18.03 -15.44
CA LYS A 127 -1.43 17.29 -15.53
C LYS A 127 -1.53 16.51 -16.83
N LYS A 128 -1.08 17.10 -17.95
CA LYS A 128 -1.07 16.41 -19.23
C LYS A 128 -0.21 15.15 -19.21
N ASP A 129 0.93 15.19 -18.54
CA ASP A 129 1.79 14.01 -18.42
C ASP A 129 1.11 12.89 -17.61
N VAL A 130 0.36 13.24 -16.57
CA VAL A 130 -0.46 12.26 -15.83
C VAL A 130 -1.50 11.63 -16.75
N ASP A 131 -2.26 12.43 -17.48
CA ASP A 131 -3.29 11.95 -18.43
C ASP A 131 -2.68 11.04 -19.52
N ASP A 132 -1.50 11.39 -20.05
CA ASP A 132 -0.80 10.62 -21.07
C ASP A 132 -0.23 9.31 -20.51
N THR A 133 0.30 9.32 -19.27
CA THR A 133 0.81 8.10 -18.63
C THR A 133 -0.29 7.12 -18.27
N VAL A 134 -1.48 7.59 -17.86
CA VAL A 134 -2.64 6.70 -17.65
C VAL A 134 -2.95 5.92 -18.94
N ARG A 135 -3.08 6.63 -20.05
CA ARG A 135 -3.38 5.99 -21.35
C ARG A 135 -2.27 5.06 -21.81
N PHE A 136 -1.00 5.45 -21.62
CA PHE A 136 0.14 4.62 -21.96
C PHE A 136 0.14 3.32 -21.17
N ILE A 137 -0.01 3.40 -19.83
CA ILE A 137 -0.04 2.23 -18.96
C ILE A 137 -1.23 1.31 -19.28
N ASP A 138 -2.36 1.89 -19.70
CA ASP A 138 -3.53 1.12 -20.10
C ASP A 138 -3.28 0.21 -21.31
N THR A 139 -2.38 0.61 -22.22
CA THR A 139 -1.99 -0.20 -23.39
C THR A 139 -1.06 -1.36 -23.07
N LEU A 140 -0.48 -1.42 -21.86
CA LEU A 140 0.51 -2.42 -21.48
C LEU A 140 -0.19 -3.68 -20.94
N GLU A 141 -0.29 -4.72 -21.73
CA GLU A 141 -1.01 -5.97 -21.40
C GLU A 141 -0.51 -6.64 -20.11
N ASN A 142 0.80 -6.58 -19.83
CA ASN A 142 1.41 -7.21 -18.66
C ASN A 142 1.36 -6.36 -17.38
N VAL A 143 0.80 -5.16 -17.43
CA VAL A 143 0.57 -4.28 -16.28
C VAL A 143 -0.88 -4.45 -15.82
N VAL A 144 -1.07 -5.03 -14.62
CA VAL A 144 -2.39 -5.44 -14.12
C VAL A 144 -3.21 -4.30 -13.51
N GLY A 145 -2.57 -3.19 -13.16
CA GLY A 145 -3.22 -2.05 -12.54
C GLY A 145 -2.42 -0.76 -12.73
N TRP A 146 -3.07 0.36 -12.49
CA TRP A 146 -2.45 1.67 -12.54
C TRP A 146 -2.12 2.16 -11.13
N GLU A 147 -0.85 2.51 -10.90
CA GLU A 147 -0.40 3.29 -9.74
C GLU A 147 -0.14 4.71 -10.21
N ARG A 148 -0.30 5.71 -9.37
CA ARG A 148 -0.02 7.10 -9.66
C ARG A 148 1.47 7.31 -10.02
N PRO A 149 1.85 7.50 -11.31
CA PRO A 149 3.27 7.57 -11.68
C PRO A 149 3.89 8.95 -11.45
N LEU A 150 3.07 10.00 -11.48
CA LEU A 150 3.52 11.38 -11.46
C LEU A 150 2.64 12.23 -10.55
N THR A 151 3.25 13.23 -9.91
CA THR A 151 2.56 14.33 -9.24
C THR A 151 2.62 15.55 -10.15
N PRO A 152 1.48 16.09 -10.63
CA PRO A 152 1.47 17.29 -11.45
C PRO A 152 1.93 18.51 -10.63
N CYS A 153 2.87 19.28 -11.21
CA CYS A 153 3.44 20.48 -10.57
C CYS A 153 2.82 21.78 -11.11
N ASP A 154 1.93 21.69 -12.10
CA ASP A 154 1.20 22.80 -12.73
C ASP A 154 -0.20 23.00 -12.14
N LEU A 155 -0.53 22.29 -11.09
CA LEU A 155 -1.80 22.34 -10.37
C LEU A 155 -1.57 22.62 -8.89
N ASP A 156 -2.65 22.95 -8.19
CA ASP A 156 -2.64 23.07 -6.75
C ASP A 156 -2.21 21.73 -6.11
N PRO A 157 -1.10 21.70 -5.34
CA PRO A 157 -0.61 20.47 -4.71
C PRO A 157 -1.65 19.79 -3.81
N ASP A 158 -2.48 20.57 -3.12
CA ASP A 158 -3.51 20.04 -2.22
C ASP A 158 -4.59 19.27 -2.98
N MET A 159 -4.75 19.53 -4.29
CA MET A 159 -5.71 18.86 -5.15
C MET A 159 -5.10 17.71 -5.98
N ALA A 160 -3.81 17.41 -5.81
CA ALA A 160 -3.10 16.45 -6.66
C ALA A 160 -3.74 15.06 -6.66
N SER A 161 -4.17 14.55 -5.49
CA SER A 161 -4.81 13.22 -5.41
C SER A 161 -6.16 13.17 -6.12
N ILE A 162 -6.92 14.26 -6.12
CA ILE A 162 -8.20 14.37 -6.87
C ILE A 162 -7.95 14.37 -8.37
N TYR A 163 -6.95 15.13 -8.85
CA TYR A 163 -6.61 15.14 -10.27
C TYR A 163 -6.09 13.81 -10.77
N ASN A 164 -5.30 13.11 -9.94
CA ASN A 164 -4.82 11.76 -10.25
C ASN A 164 -5.98 10.76 -10.33
N ALA A 165 -6.91 10.81 -9.37
CA ALA A 165 -8.12 9.98 -9.40
C ALA A 165 -8.98 10.27 -10.66
N LEU A 166 -9.16 11.54 -11.01
CA LEU A 166 -9.90 11.94 -12.20
C LEU A 166 -9.23 11.43 -13.48
N ALA A 167 -7.90 11.56 -13.60
CA ALA A 167 -7.14 11.05 -14.75
C ALA A 167 -7.31 9.53 -14.88
N PHE A 168 -7.17 8.79 -13.77
CA PHE A 168 -7.39 7.35 -13.72
C PHE A 168 -8.79 6.98 -14.21
N PHE A 169 -9.85 7.52 -13.61
CA PHE A 169 -11.23 7.17 -13.96
C PHE A 169 -11.62 7.53 -15.40
N LYS A 170 -10.94 8.51 -16.00
CA LYS A 170 -11.19 8.92 -17.41
C LYS A 170 -10.36 8.14 -18.42
N GLY A 171 -9.21 7.62 -18.03
CA GLY A 171 -8.21 7.14 -18.98
C GLY A 171 -7.83 5.68 -18.87
N SER A 172 -8.17 4.98 -17.77
CA SER A 172 -7.80 3.59 -17.55
C SER A 172 -8.99 2.64 -17.69
N SER A 173 -8.71 1.44 -18.16
CA SER A 173 -9.64 0.30 -18.14
C SER A 173 -9.33 -0.69 -17.01
N LYS A 174 -8.26 -0.46 -16.24
CA LYS A 174 -7.71 -1.35 -15.23
C LYS A 174 -8.16 -0.99 -13.82
N HIS A 175 -7.69 -1.75 -12.82
CA HIS A 175 -7.82 -1.39 -11.41
C HIS A 175 -6.84 -0.27 -11.04
N GLY A 176 -7.27 0.67 -10.17
CA GLY A 176 -6.43 1.77 -9.71
C GLY A 176 -5.82 1.53 -8.33
N PHE A 177 -4.60 2.03 -8.10
CA PHE A 177 -4.01 2.19 -6.78
C PHE A 177 -3.86 3.68 -6.53
N LEU A 178 -4.73 4.23 -5.67
CA LEU A 178 -4.84 5.66 -5.46
C LEU A 178 -4.23 6.05 -4.11
N GLY A 179 -3.22 6.91 -4.15
CA GLY A 179 -2.75 7.65 -3.00
C GLY A 179 -3.70 8.81 -2.72
N ILE A 180 -4.39 8.77 -1.60
CA ILE A 180 -5.39 9.75 -1.21
C ILE A 180 -4.98 10.38 0.11
N TYR A 181 -4.94 11.72 0.17
CA TYR A 181 -4.36 12.44 1.29
C TYR A 181 -5.34 12.76 2.43
N THR A 182 -6.63 12.96 2.10
CA THR A 182 -7.63 13.34 3.09
C THR A 182 -8.94 12.57 2.90
N VAL A 183 -9.77 12.52 3.94
CA VAL A 183 -11.09 11.89 3.90
C VAL A 183 -11.99 12.55 2.84
N ASP A 184 -11.91 13.87 2.66
CA ASP A 184 -12.71 14.56 1.64
C ASP A 184 -12.28 14.19 0.22
N HIS A 185 -10.98 13.99 0.00
CA HIS A 185 -10.45 13.47 -1.27
C HIS A 185 -10.88 12.02 -1.51
N PHE A 186 -10.93 11.20 -0.44
CA PHE A 186 -11.45 9.84 -0.52
C PHE A 186 -12.93 9.85 -0.95
N ARG A 187 -13.75 10.67 -0.31
CA ARG A 187 -15.17 10.81 -0.68
C ARG A 187 -15.35 11.33 -2.11
N ALA A 188 -14.49 12.23 -2.57
CA ALA A 188 -14.50 12.69 -3.95
C ALA A 188 -14.15 11.55 -4.93
N ALA A 189 -13.13 10.73 -4.63
CA ALA A 189 -12.77 9.57 -5.44
C ALA A 189 -13.91 8.52 -5.47
N VAL A 190 -14.58 8.28 -4.33
CA VAL A 190 -15.78 7.44 -4.25
C VAL A 190 -16.88 7.94 -5.17
N LYS A 191 -17.18 9.24 -5.15
CA LYS A 191 -18.20 9.83 -6.05
C LYS A 191 -17.83 9.66 -7.53
N MET A 192 -16.55 9.86 -7.90
CA MET A 192 -16.10 9.62 -9.28
C MET A 192 -16.24 8.15 -9.67
N GLY A 193 -15.79 7.23 -8.82
CA GLY A 193 -15.92 5.79 -9.04
C GLY A 193 -17.37 5.32 -9.12
N ALA A 194 -18.26 5.90 -8.30
CA ALA A 194 -19.69 5.59 -8.30
C ALA A 194 -20.37 5.96 -9.62
N VAL A 195 -19.94 7.05 -10.28
CA VAL A 195 -20.47 7.39 -11.62
C VAL A 195 -20.17 6.28 -12.62
N ILE A 196 -18.96 5.70 -12.57
CA ILE A 196 -18.57 4.60 -13.47
C ILE A 196 -19.23 3.29 -13.10
N ALA A 197 -19.28 2.96 -11.80
CA ALA A 197 -19.90 1.74 -11.29
C ALA A 197 -21.44 1.75 -11.43
N GLY A 198 -22.04 2.94 -11.58
CA GLY A 198 -23.49 3.12 -11.63
C GLY A 198 -24.15 3.16 -10.25
N GLY A 199 -23.44 3.64 -9.24
CA GLY A 199 -23.89 3.89 -7.87
C GLY A 199 -22.87 3.54 -6.81
N GLU A 200 -22.97 4.17 -5.62
CA GLU A 200 -22.05 3.93 -4.50
C GLU A 200 -22.14 2.50 -3.98
N ASP A 201 -23.34 1.94 -3.87
CA ASP A 201 -23.55 0.54 -3.44
C ASP A 201 -22.85 -0.46 -4.37
N LYS A 202 -22.89 -0.19 -5.69
CA LYS A 202 -22.19 -1.03 -6.67
C LYS A 202 -20.68 -0.90 -6.54
N LEU A 203 -20.19 0.31 -6.34
CA LEU A 203 -18.77 0.56 -6.10
C LEU A 203 -18.29 -0.09 -4.79
N ALA A 204 -19.07 -0.04 -3.72
CA ALA A 204 -18.73 -0.68 -2.45
C ALA A 204 -18.62 -2.21 -2.56
N ASN A 205 -19.47 -2.83 -3.40
CA ASN A 205 -19.45 -4.26 -3.67
C ASN A 205 -18.37 -4.69 -4.69
N ALA A 206 -17.96 -3.81 -5.56
CA ALA A 206 -16.95 -4.04 -6.59
C ALA A 206 -16.03 -2.81 -6.73
N PRO A 207 -15.14 -2.57 -5.74
CA PRO A 207 -14.28 -1.38 -5.73
C PRO A 207 -13.33 -1.36 -6.93
N LEU A 208 -13.36 -0.26 -7.70
CA LEU A 208 -12.54 -0.07 -8.89
C LEU A 208 -11.10 0.39 -8.55
N PHE A 209 -10.84 0.63 -7.28
CA PHE A 209 -9.53 1.05 -6.80
C PHE A 209 -9.23 0.53 -5.39
N THR A 210 -7.94 0.44 -5.09
CA THR A 210 -7.36 0.23 -3.77
C THR A 210 -6.81 1.57 -3.30
N CYS A 211 -7.08 1.96 -2.06
CA CYS A 211 -6.53 3.16 -1.46
C CYS A 211 -5.21 2.86 -0.75
N SER A 212 -4.25 3.79 -0.78
CA SER A 212 -3.02 3.69 0.00
C SER A 212 -3.18 4.37 1.35
N ALA A 213 -2.62 3.76 2.38
CA ALA A 213 -2.40 4.38 3.68
C ALA A 213 -0.94 4.13 4.07
N ASP A 214 -0.16 5.20 4.14
CA ASP A 214 1.29 5.13 4.22
C ASP A 214 1.77 5.59 5.61
N PRO A 215 2.19 4.66 6.50
CA PRO A 215 2.83 5.00 7.76
C PRO A 215 4.12 5.81 7.56
N ILE A 216 4.43 6.67 8.53
CA ILE A 216 5.67 7.43 8.56
C ILE A 216 6.66 6.68 9.47
N SER A 217 7.74 6.20 8.87
CA SER A 217 8.78 5.48 9.61
C SER A 217 9.69 6.45 10.40
N PRO A 218 10.00 6.16 11.68
CA PRO A 218 9.65 4.96 12.41
C PRO A 218 8.35 5.10 13.22
N LEU A 219 7.47 4.12 13.11
CA LEU A 219 6.36 3.83 14.04
C LEU A 219 5.34 4.97 14.21
N VAL A 220 5.02 5.73 13.15
CA VAL A 220 4.02 6.80 13.20
C VAL A 220 2.89 6.53 12.20
N LEU A 221 1.67 6.48 12.70
CA LEU A 221 0.44 6.48 11.93
C LEU A 221 -0.14 7.90 11.97
N SER A 222 0.05 8.67 10.89
CA SER A 222 -0.43 10.05 10.81
C SER A 222 -1.97 10.11 10.88
N GLU A 223 -2.49 11.28 11.25
CA GLU A 223 -3.93 11.50 11.36
C GLU A 223 -4.61 11.27 10.01
N GLU A 224 -4.11 11.90 8.95
CA GLU A 224 -4.72 11.87 7.63
C GLU A 224 -4.73 10.45 7.05
N ALA A 225 -3.59 9.76 7.07
CA ALA A 225 -3.51 8.39 6.53
C ALA A 225 -4.38 7.41 7.31
N THR A 226 -4.45 7.56 8.64
CA THR A 226 -5.27 6.71 9.50
C THR A 226 -6.76 6.98 9.30
N ASP A 227 -7.17 8.24 9.19
CA ASP A 227 -8.58 8.58 8.97
C ASP A 227 -9.07 8.17 7.58
N VAL A 228 -8.22 8.26 6.55
CA VAL A 228 -8.51 7.73 5.22
C VAL A 228 -8.63 6.20 5.27
N LEU A 229 -7.74 5.50 5.98
CA LEU A 229 -7.83 4.05 6.18
C LEU A 229 -9.16 3.67 6.84
N ILE A 230 -9.54 4.35 7.91
CA ILE A 230 -10.80 4.12 8.64
C ILE A 230 -12.00 4.29 7.70
N GLU A 231 -12.05 5.40 6.95
CA GLU A 231 -13.17 5.69 6.05
C GLU A 231 -13.25 4.70 4.88
N ALA A 232 -12.10 4.33 4.31
CA ALA A 232 -12.04 3.34 3.23
C ALA A 232 -12.48 1.95 3.69
N CYS A 233 -12.08 1.52 4.89
CA CYS A 233 -12.56 0.27 5.47
C CYS A 233 -14.08 0.29 5.71
N LYS A 234 -14.65 1.39 6.21
CA LYS A 234 -16.10 1.56 6.38
C LYS A 234 -16.83 1.41 5.05
N PHE A 235 -16.34 2.05 4.01
CA PHE A 235 -16.94 2.00 2.68
C PHE A 235 -16.78 0.62 2.01
N GLY A 236 -15.66 -0.07 2.25
CA GLY A 236 -15.35 -1.38 1.66
C GLY A 236 -14.31 -1.35 0.55
N VAL A 237 -13.60 -0.24 0.39
CA VAL A 237 -12.45 -0.12 -0.51
C VAL A 237 -11.25 -0.85 0.09
N PRO A 238 -10.52 -1.68 -0.68
CA PRO A 238 -9.28 -2.31 -0.23
C PRO A 238 -8.22 -1.27 0.13
N ILE A 239 -7.38 -1.59 1.12
CA ILE A 239 -6.30 -0.71 1.58
C ILE A 239 -4.94 -1.36 1.36
N LYS A 240 -4.02 -0.63 0.75
CA LYS A 240 -2.59 -0.94 0.69
C LYS A 240 -1.88 -0.16 1.80
N ILE A 241 -1.25 -0.88 2.73
CA ILE A 241 -0.39 -0.28 3.75
C ILE A 241 1.04 -0.31 3.22
N ASN A 242 1.66 0.85 3.03
CA ASN A 242 2.89 0.96 2.25
C ASN A 242 3.94 1.86 2.92
N PRO A 243 4.55 1.42 4.05
CA PRO A 243 5.60 2.17 4.72
C PRO A 243 6.79 2.41 3.79
N LEU A 244 7.47 3.55 3.98
CA LEU A 244 8.72 3.90 3.33
C LEU A 244 9.80 4.11 4.40
N GLY A 245 10.26 3.03 5.03
CA GLY A 245 11.42 3.05 5.92
C GLY A 245 12.72 3.11 5.12
N MET A 246 13.67 3.92 5.57
CA MET A 246 14.99 3.98 4.98
C MET A 246 16.01 3.43 5.98
N ALA A 247 16.55 2.23 5.72
CA ALA A 247 17.57 1.61 6.55
C ALA A 247 18.80 2.51 6.65
N GLY A 248 19.23 2.80 7.87
CA GLY A 248 20.31 3.75 8.16
C GLY A 248 19.89 5.23 8.19
N GLY A 249 18.64 5.54 7.92
CA GLY A 249 18.07 6.89 7.96
C GLY A 249 16.88 6.98 8.92
N THR A 250 15.71 6.52 8.52
CA THR A 250 14.48 6.53 9.32
C THR A 250 14.22 5.19 10.02
N THR A 251 15.02 4.16 9.75
CA THR A 251 15.01 2.88 10.47
C THR A 251 16.46 2.46 10.79
N CYS A 252 16.62 1.35 11.51
CA CYS A 252 17.93 0.80 11.81
C CYS A 252 18.70 0.50 10.53
N ILE A 253 20.05 0.54 10.58
CA ILE A 253 20.88 0.15 9.42
C ILE A 253 20.83 -1.36 9.17
N ASP A 254 20.60 -2.15 10.22
CA ASP A 254 20.40 -3.58 10.13
C ASP A 254 19.04 -3.90 9.50
N LEU A 255 19.05 -4.74 8.47
CA LEU A 255 17.85 -5.04 7.68
C LEU A 255 16.80 -5.83 8.47
N ALA A 256 17.20 -6.71 9.40
CA ALA A 256 16.25 -7.45 10.23
C ALA A 256 15.49 -6.50 11.17
N SER A 257 16.19 -5.57 11.81
CA SER A 257 15.58 -4.54 12.67
C SER A 257 14.70 -3.58 11.85
N THR A 258 15.10 -3.26 10.62
CA THR A 258 14.27 -2.48 9.68
C THR A 258 12.98 -3.25 9.35
N LEU A 259 13.04 -4.57 9.14
CA LEU A 259 11.86 -5.40 8.90
C LEU A 259 10.93 -5.46 10.12
N VAL A 260 11.46 -5.47 11.34
CA VAL A 260 10.64 -5.40 12.57
C VAL A 260 9.87 -4.08 12.64
N THR A 261 10.54 -2.95 12.40
CA THR A 261 9.89 -1.63 12.37
C THR A 261 8.80 -1.57 11.29
N HIS A 262 9.15 -1.97 10.07
CA HIS A 262 8.22 -2.06 8.95
C HIS A 262 6.99 -2.93 9.27
N ASN A 263 7.23 -4.11 9.84
CA ASN A 263 6.17 -5.05 10.20
C ASN A 263 5.23 -4.48 11.27
N ALA A 264 5.77 -3.76 12.27
CA ALA A 264 4.97 -3.11 13.30
C ALA A 264 4.05 -2.01 12.70
N GLU A 265 4.56 -1.21 11.77
CA GLU A 265 3.80 -0.19 11.06
C GLU A 265 2.65 -0.79 10.24
N VAL A 266 2.93 -1.86 9.49
CA VAL A 266 1.93 -2.56 8.68
C VAL A 266 0.88 -3.23 9.56
N LEU A 267 1.30 -4.01 10.55
CA LEU A 267 0.37 -4.74 11.43
C LEU A 267 -0.44 -3.80 12.32
N GLY A 268 0.12 -2.67 12.76
CA GLY A 268 -0.62 -1.63 13.48
C GLY A 268 -1.76 -1.04 12.64
N SER A 269 -1.46 -0.71 11.39
CA SER A 269 -2.46 -0.21 10.44
C SER A 269 -3.52 -1.26 10.10
N ILE A 270 -3.11 -2.53 9.89
CA ILE A 270 -4.03 -3.66 9.66
C ILE A 270 -4.95 -3.86 10.87
N THR A 271 -4.41 -3.76 12.08
CA THR A 271 -5.20 -3.87 13.31
C THR A 271 -6.32 -2.83 13.35
N ILE A 272 -6.02 -1.56 13.07
CA ILE A 272 -7.04 -0.51 12.97
C ILE A 272 -8.09 -0.87 11.91
N GLY A 273 -7.67 -1.27 10.72
CA GLY A 273 -8.60 -1.61 9.62
C GLY A 273 -9.53 -2.76 9.96
N GLN A 274 -9.02 -3.82 10.62
CA GLN A 274 -9.83 -4.97 11.01
C GLN A 274 -10.76 -4.66 12.19
N LEU A 275 -10.40 -3.73 13.08
CA LEU A 275 -11.29 -3.23 14.13
C LEU A 275 -12.42 -2.39 13.55
N VAL A 276 -12.17 -1.60 12.50
CA VAL A 276 -13.22 -0.85 11.79
C VAL A 276 -14.20 -1.78 11.10
N ARG A 277 -13.66 -2.75 10.36
CA ARG A 277 -14.45 -3.73 9.61
C ARG A 277 -13.71 -5.05 9.53
N LYS A 278 -14.16 -6.02 10.31
CA LYS A 278 -13.61 -7.38 10.27
C LYS A 278 -13.74 -7.97 8.86
N GLY A 279 -12.66 -8.48 8.30
CA GLY A 279 -12.60 -8.98 6.93
C GLY A 279 -12.37 -7.90 5.87
N ALA A 280 -12.02 -6.66 6.24
CA ALA A 280 -11.61 -5.65 5.27
C ALA A 280 -10.40 -6.12 4.46
N PRO A 281 -10.41 -6.01 3.12
CA PRO A 281 -9.26 -6.40 2.32
C PRO A 281 -8.08 -5.46 2.55
N MET A 282 -6.94 -6.02 2.95
CA MET A 282 -5.72 -5.29 3.23
C MET A 282 -4.56 -5.88 2.42
N VAL A 283 -3.67 -5.02 1.93
CA VAL A 283 -2.47 -5.40 1.20
C VAL A 283 -1.24 -5.04 2.02
N TYR A 284 -0.41 -6.03 2.27
CA TYR A 284 0.87 -5.89 2.97
C TYR A 284 1.89 -5.27 2.01
N GLY A 285 2.05 -3.95 2.05
CA GLY A 285 2.85 -3.17 1.13
C GLY A 285 4.22 -2.79 1.68
N SER A 286 5.13 -2.38 0.80
CA SER A 286 6.43 -1.82 1.16
C SER A 286 7.02 -0.97 0.04
N SER A 287 7.45 0.23 0.41
CA SER A 287 8.41 1.05 -0.32
C SER A 287 9.73 1.20 0.47
N THR A 288 9.91 0.40 1.53
CA THR A 288 11.08 0.41 2.40
C THR A 288 12.35 0.09 1.61
N SER A 289 13.37 0.91 1.79
CA SER A 289 14.64 0.85 1.06
C SER A 289 15.83 1.12 1.99
N MET A 290 16.99 1.32 1.43
CA MET A 290 18.19 1.77 2.12
C MET A 290 18.47 3.24 1.81
N MET A 291 18.99 3.98 2.78
CA MET A 291 19.46 5.35 2.57
C MET A 291 20.90 5.35 2.06
N ASP A 292 21.15 6.04 0.95
CA ASP A 292 22.50 6.46 0.61
C ASP A 292 22.91 7.62 1.55
N LEU A 293 23.79 7.31 2.50
CA LEU A 293 24.23 8.27 3.52
C LEU A 293 25.08 9.42 2.97
N ARG A 294 25.59 9.31 1.74
CA ARG A 294 26.36 10.39 1.10
C ARG A 294 25.46 11.47 0.53
N PHE A 295 24.30 11.05 -0.01
CA PHE A 295 23.38 11.93 -0.72
C PHE A 295 22.08 12.15 0.04
N SER A 296 21.86 11.43 1.16
CA SER A 296 20.61 11.45 1.94
C SER A 296 19.37 11.14 1.09
N LEU A 297 19.49 10.17 0.20
CA LEU A 297 18.45 9.76 -0.74
C LEU A 297 18.14 8.27 -0.56
N ALA A 298 16.90 7.90 -0.86
CA ALA A 298 16.51 6.50 -0.96
C ALA A 298 17.22 5.84 -2.15
N SER A 299 17.94 4.74 -1.89
CA SER A 299 18.68 3.99 -2.92
C SER A 299 17.72 3.04 -3.65
N MET A 300 16.99 3.58 -4.63
CA MET A 300 16.13 2.77 -5.48
C MET A 300 17.00 1.91 -6.41
N GLY A 301 16.74 0.59 -6.46
CA GLY A 301 17.56 -0.35 -7.23
C GLY A 301 18.81 -0.87 -6.51
N ALA A 302 19.04 -0.53 -5.24
CA ALA A 302 20.10 -1.15 -4.43
C ALA A 302 19.79 -2.63 -4.15
N PRO A 303 20.80 -3.50 -4.01
CA PRO A 303 20.60 -4.91 -3.62
C PRO A 303 19.77 -5.06 -2.34
N GLU A 304 19.95 -4.17 -1.38
CA GLU A 304 19.22 -4.13 -0.11
C GLU A 304 17.71 -3.91 -0.32
N LEU A 305 17.30 -3.07 -1.29
CA LEU A 305 15.90 -2.92 -1.67
C LEU A 305 15.31 -4.25 -2.14
N ALA A 306 16.03 -4.99 -2.98
CA ALA A 306 15.59 -6.29 -3.46
C ALA A 306 15.48 -7.32 -2.32
N MET A 307 16.44 -7.31 -1.37
CA MET A 307 16.42 -8.18 -0.18
C MET A 307 15.22 -7.84 0.72
N ILE A 308 15.00 -6.57 1.02
CA ILE A 308 13.86 -6.09 1.82
C ILE A 308 12.54 -6.46 1.13
N SER A 309 12.40 -6.20 -0.17
CA SER A 309 11.20 -6.52 -0.93
C SER A 309 10.89 -8.02 -0.95
N ALA A 310 11.92 -8.88 -1.10
CA ALA A 310 11.76 -10.33 -1.02
C ALA A 310 11.36 -10.79 0.40
N ALA A 311 11.95 -10.20 1.43
CA ALA A 311 11.62 -10.48 2.83
C ALA A 311 10.20 -10.04 3.18
N VAL A 312 9.79 -8.85 2.75
CA VAL A 312 8.42 -8.33 2.93
C VAL A 312 7.38 -9.22 2.24
N ALA A 313 7.65 -9.63 1.00
CA ALA A 313 6.76 -10.57 0.31
C ALA A 313 6.67 -11.92 1.04
N LYS A 314 7.77 -12.35 1.68
CA LYS A 314 7.80 -13.57 2.48
C LYS A 314 7.04 -13.42 3.80
N LEU A 315 7.13 -12.28 4.50
CA LEU A 315 6.32 -11.95 5.67
C LEU A 315 4.82 -11.92 5.32
N ALA A 316 4.46 -11.30 4.21
CA ALA A 316 3.07 -11.30 3.74
C ALA A 316 2.55 -12.73 3.49
N GLN A 317 3.38 -13.61 2.90
CA GLN A 317 3.03 -15.02 2.73
C GLN A 317 2.88 -15.77 4.07
N PHE A 318 3.73 -15.45 5.05
CA PHE A 318 3.66 -15.99 6.40
C PHE A 318 2.31 -15.63 7.05
N TYR A 319 1.87 -14.38 6.91
CA TYR A 319 0.56 -13.90 7.36
C TYR A 319 -0.60 -14.28 6.43
N LYS A 320 -0.33 -14.95 5.31
CA LYS A 320 -1.33 -15.30 4.29
C LYS A 320 -2.05 -14.08 3.72
N MET A 321 -1.35 -12.98 3.52
CA MET A 321 -1.88 -11.73 2.97
C MET A 321 -1.37 -11.48 1.55
N PRO A 322 -2.11 -10.75 0.70
CA PRO A 322 -1.57 -10.24 -0.56
C PRO A 322 -0.50 -9.21 -0.28
N SER A 323 0.56 -9.19 -1.10
CA SER A 323 1.68 -8.25 -0.93
C SER A 323 1.80 -7.29 -2.11
N TRP A 324 2.42 -6.15 -1.80
CA TRP A 324 2.84 -5.14 -2.76
C TRP A 324 4.25 -4.69 -2.40
N VAL A 325 5.22 -4.89 -3.30
CA VAL A 325 6.64 -4.59 -3.03
C VAL A 325 7.28 -3.90 -4.22
N GLY A 326 8.31 -3.10 -3.96
CA GLY A 326 9.11 -2.48 -5.00
C GLY A 326 9.84 -3.55 -5.83
N GLY A 327 9.77 -3.43 -7.15
CA GLY A 327 10.45 -4.34 -8.09
C GLY A 327 11.84 -3.88 -8.51
N GLY A 328 12.27 -2.69 -8.08
CA GLY A 328 13.54 -2.07 -8.45
C GLY A 328 13.46 -1.19 -9.69
#